data_0a5d063348d08064a8244ad5d9ee4079
#
_entry.id   0a5d063348d08064a8244ad5d9ee4079
#
_cell.length_a   1.000
_cell.length_b   1.000
_cell.length_c   1.000
_cell.angle_alpha   90.00
_cell.angle_beta   90.00
_cell.angle_gamma   90.00
#
_symmetry.space_group_name_H-M   'P 1'
#
loop_
_entity.id
_entity.type
_entity.pdbx_description
1 polymer ?
#
loop_
_entity_poly.entity_id
_entity_poly.type
_entity_poly.pdbx_seq_one_letter_code
_entity_poly.pdbx_strand_id
1 'polypeptide(L)'
;MTDKEKMLNGDLYFSGCHELDTARNDAERIMREFNSDYTDHVKRDRIIHNLFKKCGENVFFRGELQVDYGTNISVGDNFFANFGTILLDVNEIIIGSGCMFGPRVGIYTASHPTSYQERNSGLEFGLKVTIGDNCWIGGNTVINPGVNIGSGCVIGSGSIVTKDIPPDTIAFGNPCKVFRKITDDDRKYWKKKIELYHRE
;
A
#
# COMPACT_ATOMS: atom_id res chain seq x y z
N MET A 1 13.46 -9.40 22.89
CA MET A 1 12.75 -8.71 21.79
C MET A 1 11.70 -7.79 22.38
N THR A 2 11.72 -6.53 21.99
CA THR A 2 10.67 -5.56 22.32
C THR A 2 9.39 -5.91 21.54
N ASP A 3 8.23 -5.31 21.93
CA ASP A 3 7.00 -5.52 21.17
C ASP A 3 7.11 -4.99 19.74
N LYS A 4 7.86 -3.92 19.51
CA LYS A 4 8.16 -3.40 18.18
C LYS A 4 8.99 -4.38 17.33
N GLU A 5 10.01 -5.00 17.91
CA GLU A 5 10.79 -6.03 17.21
C GLU A 5 9.94 -7.25 16.86
N LYS A 6 9.06 -7.70 17.77
CA LYS A 6 8.10 -8.79 17.50
C LYS A 6 7.13 -8.41 16.37
N MET A 7 6.55 -7.21 16.44
CA MET A 7 5.66 -6.66 15.41
C MET A 7 6.29 -6.74 14.02
N LEU A 8 7.52 -6.23 13.87
CA LEU A 8 8.22 -6.24 12.59
C LEU A 8 8.68 -7.64 12.14
N ASN A 9 8.89 -8.56 13.09
CA ASN A 9 9.21 -9.96 12.81
C ASN A 9 7.98 -10.80 12.42
N GLY A 10 6.76 -10.26 12.59
CA GLY A 10 5.51 -11.00 12.33
C GLY A 10 5.05 -11.89 13.51
N ASP A 11 5.66 -11.75 14.67
CA ASP A 11 5.28 -12.43 15.89
C ASP A 11 4.11 -11.74 16.59
N LEU A 12 3.49 -12.42 17.55
CA LEU A 12 2.51 -11.80 18.43
C LEU A 12 3.17 -10.73 19.31
N TYR A 13 2.57 -9.56 19.36
CA TYR A 13 3.02 -8.41 20.13
C TYR A 13 1.84 -7.68 20.79
N PHE A 14 2.14 -6.85 21.78
CA PHE A 14 1.15 -6.01 22.44
C PHE A 14 1.19 -4.59 21.87
N SER A 15 0.14 -4.22 21.12
CA SER A 15 0.06 -2.91 20.44
C SER A 15 -0.09 -1.72 21.40
N GLY A 16 -0.59 -1.96 22.63
CA GLY A 16 -0.77 -0.94 23.67
C GLY A 16 0.51 -0.62 24.48
N CYS A 17 1.70 -1.10 24.11
CA CYS A 17 2.93 -0.71 24.77
C CYS A 17 3.28 0.76 24.49
N HIS A 18 3.93 1.42 25.45
CA HIS A 18 4.21 2.85 25.40
C HIS A 18 4.96 3.27 24.11
N GLU A 19 5.93 2.47 23.65
CA GLU A 19 6.71 2.78 22.43
C GLU A 19 5.81 2.86 21.20
N LEU A 20 4.96 1.86 20.99
CA LEU A 20 4.09 1.78 19.82
C LEU A 20 2.94 2.79 19.89
N ASP A 21 2.39 3.01 21.08
CA ASP A 21 1.34 4.00 21.28
C ASP A 21 1.86 5.43 21.01
N THR A 22 3.04 5.76 21.50
CA THR A 22 3.68 7.04 21.18
C THR A 22 3.93 7.20 19.68
N ALA A 23 4.45 6.16 19.02
CA ALA A 23 4.73 6.21 17.58
C ALA A 23 3.45 6.41 16.73
N ARG A 24 2.33 5.75 17.10
CA ARG A 24 1.03 5.97 16.42
C ARG A 24 0.50 7.40 16.62
N ASN A 25 0.56 7.90 17.85
CA ASN A 25 0.13 9.28 18.16
C ASN A 25 0.95 10.31 17.38
N ASP A 26 2.26 10.11 17.23
CA ASP A 26 3.12 10.96 16.43
C ASP A 26 2.77 10.90 14.95
N ALA A 27 2.56 9.70 14.39
CA ALA A 27 2.13 9.52 13.02
C ALA A 27 0.77 10.19 12.76
N GLU A 28 -0.20 10.03 13.67
CA GLU A 28 -1.50 10.68 13.55
C GLU A 28 -1.39 12.21 13.52
N ARG A 29 -0.54 12.80 14.38
CA ARG A 29 -0.27 14.24 14.38
C ARG A 29 0.34 14.70 13.06
N ILE A 30 1.29 13.95 12.51
CA ILE A 30 1.93 14.23 11.22
C ILE A 30 0.90 14.10 10.08
N MET A 31 0.04 13.08 10.11
CA MET A 31 -0.99 12.88 9.08
C MET A 31 -2.08 13.96 9.13
N ARG A 32 -2.43 14.50 10.28
CA ARG A 32 -3.31 15.69 10.36
C ARG A 32 -2.68 16.88 9.63
N GLU A 33 -1.38 17.10 9.79
CA GLU A 33 -0.67 18.16 9.08
C GLU A 33 -0.61 17.89 7.57
N PHE A 34 -0.31 16.67 7.15
CA PHE A 34 -0.30 16.23 5.75
C PHE A 34 -1.66 16.44 5.08
N ASN A 35 -2.75 16.11 5.78
CA ASN A 35 -4.12 16.17 5.27
C ASN A 35 -4.79 17.56 5.43
N SER A 36 -4.10 18.54 6.01
CA SER A 36 -4.69 19.87 6.28
C SER A 36 -4.83 20.73 5.03
N ASP A 37 -3.95 20.58 4.05
CA ASP A 37 -3.98 21.31 2.79
C ASP A 37 -3.51 20.42 1.64
N TYR A 38 -4.44 20.05 0.75
CA TYR A 38 -4.15 19.20 -0.41
C TYR A 38 -3.44 19.94 -1.55
N THR A 39 -3.35 21.25 -1.50
CA THR A 39 -2.74 22.09 -2.55
C THR A 39 -1.28 22.41 -2.30
N ASP A 40 -0.81 22.32 -1.06
CA ASP A 40 0.61 22.52 -0.71
C ASP A 40 1.43 21.24 -0.98
N HIS A 41 1.71 21.01 -2.25
CA HIS A 41 2.44 19.80 -2.68
C HIS A 41 3.87 19.75 -2.13
N VAL A 42 4.54 20.88 -1.97
CA VAL A 42 5.92 20.96 -1.44
C VAL A 42 5.96 20.53 0.03
N LYS A 43 5.02 21.03 0.83
CA LYS A 43 4.90 20.64 2.25
C LYS A 43 4.58 19.15 2.37
N ARG A 44 3.63 18.66 1.58
CA ARG A 44 3.20 17.26 1.61
C ARG A 44 4.32 16.30 1.21
N ASP A 45 5.07 16.63 0.15
CA ASP A 45 6.23 15.87 -0.28
C ASP A 45 7.28 15.77 0.85
N ARG A 46 7.64 16.90 1.47
CA ARG A 46 8.57 16.92 2.60
C ARG A 46 8.09 16.07 3.77
N ILE A 47 6.79 16.08 4.09
CA ILE A 47 6.23 15.28 5.19
C ILE A 47 6.41 13.79 4.94
N ILE A 48 6.04 13.27 3.76
CA ILE A 48 6.17 11.84 3.47
C ILE A 48 7.61 11.38 3.37
N HIS A 49 8.51 12.21 2.80
CA HIS A 49 9.94 11.89 2.78
C HIS A 49 10.58 11.79 4.17
N ASN A 50 10.07 12.55 5.14
CA ASN A 50 10.54 12.49 6.51
C ASN A 50 9.90 11.36 7.34
N LEU A 51 8.68 10.95 6.99
CA LEU A 51 7.93 9.95 7.73
C LEU A 51 8.20 8.53 7.24
N PHE A 52 8.24 8.32 5.93
CA PHE A 52 8.38 6.98 5.37
C PHE A 52 9.79 6.42 5.57
N LYS A 53 9.89 5.10 5.74
CA LYS A 53 11.17 4.39 5.81
C LYS A 53 12.04 4.65 4.58
N LYS A 54 11.40 4.69 3.40
CA LYS A 54 12.00 5.05 2.12
C LYS A 54 10.94 5.70 1.23
N CYS A 55 11.31 6.83 0.63
CA CYS A 55 10.48 7.51 -0.35
C CYS A 55 11.31 7.81 -1.59
N GLY A 56 10.86 7.38 -2.77
CA GLY A 56 11.50 7.65 -4.06
C GLY A 56 11.22 9.06 -4.57
N GLU A 57 11.70 9.36 -5.76
CA GLU A 57 11.43 10.63 -6.43
C GLU A 57 10.05 10.64 -7.08
N ASN A 58 9.42 11.83 -7.21
CA ASN A 58 8.11 12.03 -7.83
C ASN A 58 6.99 11.18 -7.21
N VAL A 59 6.96 11.10 -5.90
CA VAL A 59 5.89 10.42 -5.14
C VAL A 59 4.75 11.41 -4.92
N PHE A 60 3.53 11.04 -5.35
CA PHE A 60 2.39 11.93 -5.30
C PHE A 60 1.14 11.27 -4.71
N PHE A 61 0.58 11.87 -3.67
CA PHE A 61 -0.72 11.54 -3.10
C PHE A 61 -1.72 12.65 -3.42
N ARG A 62 -2.75 12.35 -4.18
CA ARG A 62 -3.73 13.35 -4.64
C ARG A 62 -4.63 13.90 -3.52
N GLY A 63 -4.90 13.11 -2.50
CA GLY A 63 -5.82 13.48 -1.43
C GLY A 63 -5.37 12.97 -0.07
N GLU A 64 -6.35 12.58 0.73
CA GLU A 64 -6.13 12.04 2.06
C GLU A 64 -5.31 10.76 2.03
N LEU A 65 -4.40 10.65 2.99
CA LEU A 65 -3.62 9.47 3.31
C LEU A 65 -3.79 9.15 4.79
N GLN A 66 -3.95 7.87 5.12
CA GLN A 66 -3.96 7.37 6.49
C GLN A 66 -2.92 6.26 6.63
N VAL A 67 -2.19 6.29 7.75
CA VAL A 67 -1.17 5.30 8.10
C VAL A 67 -1.29 4.95 9.59
N ASP A 68 -0.71 3.81 10.02
CA ASP A 68 -0.54 3.52 11.45
C ASP A 68 0.72 4.21 12.00
N TYR A 69 1.86 3.95 11.40
CA TYR A 69 3.16 4.49 11.82
C TYR A 69 3.83 5.34 10.74
N GLY A 70 3.63 5.00 9.47
CA GLY A 70 4.34 5.58 8.33
C GLY A 70 5.79 5.10 8.19
N THR A 71 6.45 4.84 9.31
CA THR A 71 7.87 4.44 9.37
C THR A 71 8.16 3.03 8.83
N ASN A 72 7.13 2.23 8.55
CA ASN A 72 7.27 0.89 7.96
C ASN A 72 6.89 0.90 6.46
N ILE A 73 6.69 2.07 5.86
CA ILE A 73 6.31 2.21 4.45
C ILE A 73 7.55 2.55 3.61
N SER A 74 7.69 1.83 2.49
CA SER A 74 8.68 2.14 1.45
C SER A 74 7.97 2.24 0.11
N VAL A 75 8.19 3.33 -0.63
CA VAL A 75 7.68 3.53 -1.98
C VAL A 75 8.83 3.86 -2.92
N GLY A 76 8.77 3.33 -4.15
CA GLY A 76 9.71 3.63 -5.23
C GLY A 76 9.40 4.93 -5.94
N ASP A 77 10.15 5.21 -7.01
CA ASP A 77 10.03 6.43 -7.81
C ASP A 77 8.72 6.45 -8.63
N ASN A 78 8.25 7.66 -8.96
CA ASN A 78 7.08 7.87 -9.83
C ASN A 78 5.83 7.14 -9.31
N PHE A 79 5.62 7.14 -8.01
CA PHE A 79 4.44 6.56 -7.39
C PHE A 79 3.30 7.58 -7.36
N PHE A 80 2.11 7.13 -7.77
CA PHE A 80 0.88 7.91 -7.70
C PHE A 80 -0.18 7.20 -6.86
N ALA A 81 -0.75 7.88 -5.87
CA ALA A 81 -1.94 7.43 -5.16
C ALA A 81 -3.07 8.45 -5.26
N ASN A 82 -4.26 7.97 -5.59
CA ASN A 82 -5.47 8.78 -5.60
C ASN A 82 -5.98 9.01 -4.16
N PHE A 83 -7.06 9.78 -4.00
CA PHE A 83 -7.60 10.15 -2.68
C PHE A 83 -8.11 8.94 -1.87
N GLY A 84 -8.01 9.06 -0.53
CA GLY A 84 -8.53 8.08 0.41
C GLY A 84 -7.67 6.82 0.50
N THR A 85 -6.38 6.91 0.24
CA THR A 85 -5.45 5.78 0.39
C THR A 85 -5.21 5.48 1.87
N ILE A 86 -5.24 4.19 2.24
CA ILE A 86 -5.01 3.71 3.59
C ILE A 86 -3.87 2.69 3.57
N LEU A 87 -2.83 2.94 4.35
CA LEU A 87 -1.67 2.08 4.47
C LEU A 87 -1.47 1.73 5.96
N LEU A 88 -2.11 0.65 6.43
CA LEU A 88 -1.96 0.19 7.82
C LEU A 88 -0.67 -0.60 7.96
N ASP A 89 0.39 0.11 8.28
CA ASP A 89 1.78 -0.36 8.26
C ASP A 89 2.25 -0.90 9.64
N VAL A 90 1.47 -1.79 10.23
CA VAL A 90 1.90 -2.57 11.40
C VAL A 90 3.15 -3.38 11.06
N ASN A 91 3.22 -3.97 9.88
CA ASN A 91 4.44 -4.54 9.32
C ASN A 91 4.79 -3.80 8.02
N GLU A 92 5.91 -4.15 7.40
CA GLU A 92 6.40 -3.44 6.22
C GLU A 92 5.40 -3.46 5.05
N ILE A 93 5.21 -2.29 4.44
CA ILE A 93 4.57 -2.10 3.14
C ILE A 93 5.65 -1.65 2.16
N ILE A 94 5.92 -2.46 1.15
CA ILE A 94 6.93 -2.16 0.13
C ILE A 94 6.25 -2.06 -1.22
N ILE A 95 6.34 -0.89 -1.84
CA ILE A 95 5.75 -0.60 -3.16
C ILE A 95 6.87 -0.19 -4.11
N GLY A 96 6.95 -0.85 -5.25
CA GLY A 96 7.93 -0.58 -6.30
C GLY A 96 7.69 0.74 -7.04
N SER A 97 8.56 1.03 -8.00
CA SER A 97 8.53 2.23 -8.83
C SER A 97 7.42 2.17 -9.90
N GLY A 98 6.92 3.32 -10.32
CA GLY A 98 5.94 3.44 -11.40
C GLY A 98 4.55 2.88 -11.07
N CYS A 99 4.24 2.70 -9.80
CA CYS A 99 2.95 2.19 -9.36
C CYS A 99 1.88 3.27 -9.31
N MET A 100 0.65 2.92 -9.71
CA MET A 100 -0.50 3.81 -9.66
C MET A 100 -1.65 3.18 -8.87
N PHE A 101 -2.15 3.92 -7.88
CA PHE A 101 -3.30 3.52 -7.08
C PHE A 101 -4.52 4.36 -7.44
N GLY A 102 -5.65 3.69 -7.70
CA GLY A 102 -6.97 4.29 -7.79
C GLY A 102 -7.45 4.83 -6.43
N PRO A 103 -8.62 5.48 -6.39
CA PRO A 103 -9.15 6.00 -5.13
C PRO A 103 -9.49 4.89 -4.14
N ARG A 104 -9.27 5.17 -2.85
CA ARG A 104 -9.61 4.28 -1.73
C ARG A 104 -8.96 2.89 -1.80
N VAL A 105 -7.71 2.84 -2.26
CA VAL A 105 -6.92 1.61 -2.12
C VAL A 105 -6.48 1.47 -0.67
N GLY A 106 -6.71 0.28 -0.09
CA GLY A 106 -6.29 -0.08 1.26
C GLY A 106 -5.26 -1.20 1.24
N ILE A 107 -4.16 -1.02 1.95
CA ILE A 107 -3.17 -2.08 2.24
C ILE A 107 -3.17 -2.30 3.74
N TYR A 108 -3.47 -3.51 4.17
CA TYR A 108 -3.55 -3.87 5.57
C TYR A 108 -2.52 -4.94 5.89
N THR A 109 -1.54 -4.60 6.72
CA THR A 109 -0.57 -5.59 7.21
C THR A 109 -0.98 -6.19 8.54
N ALA A 110 -1.88 -5.51 9.27
CA ALA A 110 -2.38 -5.93 10.58
C ALA A 110 -3.29 -7.16 10.51
N SER A 111 -3.18 -8.04 11.49
CA SER A 111 -4.03 -9.20 11.68
C SER A 111 -4.15 -9.58 13.16
N HIS A 112 -5.14 -10.40 13.46
CA HIS A 112 -5.44 -10.85 14.83
C HIS A 112 -5.60 -12.36 14.88
N PRO A 113 -5.38 -13.00 16.06
CA PRO A 113 -5.71 -14.39 16.27
C PRO A 113 -7.15 -14.72 15.86
N THR A 114 -7.34 -15.83 15.14
CA THR A 114 -8.67 -16.25 14.67
C THR A 114 -9.58 -16.72 15.81
N SER A 115 -9.01 -17.36 16.85
CA SER A 115 -9.77 -17.70 18.04
C SER A 115 -10.04 -16.46 18.88
N TYR A 116 -11.28 -16.30 19.33
CA TYR A 116 -11.66 -15.11 20.09
C TYR A 116 -11.02 -15.06 21.49
N GLN A 117 -10.72 -16.19 22.07
CA GLN A 117 -10.04 -16.26 23.37
C GLN A 117 -8.65 -15.60 23.27
N GLU A 118 -7.86 -16.00 22.29
CA GLU A 118 -6.52 -15.45 22.06
C GLU A 118 -6.59 -14.01 21.56
N ARG A 119 -7.56 -13.67 20.72
CA ARG A 119 -7.75 -12.28 20.25
C ARG A 119 -8.10 -11.33 21.40
N ASN A 120 -8.89 -11.78 22.36
CA ASN A 120 -9.26 -11.00 23.55
C ASN A 120 -8.08 -10.77 24.51
N SER A 121 -6.93 -11.44 24.32
CA SER A 121 -5.70 -11.12 25.06
C SER A 121 -5.13 -9.75 24.72
N GLY A 122 -5.59 -9.11 23.63
CA GLY A 122 -5.10 -7.84 23.13
C GLY A 122 -3.80 -7.97 22.32
N LEU A 123 -3.35 -9.20 22.03
CA LEU A 123 -2.20 -9.44 21.16
C LEU A 123 -2.65 -9.46 19.68
N GLU A 124 -1.80 -8.94 18.83
CA GLU A 124 -1.97 -8.92 17.38
C GLU A 124 -0.66 -9.25 16.67
N PHE A 125 -0.68 -9.39 15.37
CA PHE A 125 0.51 -9.61 14.55
C PHE A 125 0.36 -8.91 13.20
N GLY A 126 1.46 -8.71 12.50
CA GLY A 126 1.45 -8.11 11.18
C GLY A 126 2.23 -8.93 10.17
N LEU A 127 1.75 -8.98 8.93
CA LEU A 127 2.44 -9.65 7.83
C LEU A 127 2.77 -8.65 6.73
N LYS A 128 4.03 -8.64 6.31
CA LYS A 128 4.52 -7.74 5.27
C LYS A 128 3.73 -7.90 3.96
N VAL A 129 3.46 -6.77 3.30
CA VAL A 129 2.88 -6.71 1.96
C VAL A 129 3.90 -6.13 0.99
N THR A 130 4.06 -6.75 -0.18
CA THR A 130 4.92 -6.24 -1.24
C THR A 130 4.15 -6.08 -2.56
N ILE A 131 4.44 -4.99 -3.27
CA ILE A 131 3.93 -4.71 -4.62
C ILE A 131 5.14 -4.39 -5.49
N GLY A 132 5.35 -5.14 -6.57
CA GLY A 132 6.43 -4.91 -7.51
C GLY A 132 6.25 -3.64 -8.33
N ASP A 133 7.17 -3.40 -9.25
CA ASP A 133 7.17 -2.20 -10.08
C ASP A 133 6.02 -2.17 -11.11
N ASN A 134 5.65 -0.96 -11.56
CA ASN A 134 4.72 -0.75 -12.67
C ASN A 134 3.34 -1.41 -12.49
N CYS A 135 2.84 -1.47 -11.26
CA CYS A 135 1.52 -2.01 -10.97
C CYS A 135 0.44 -0.93 -11.01
N TRP A 136 -0.71 -1.28 -11.58
CA TRP A 136 -1.93 -0.48 -11.47
C TRP A 136 -2.93 -1.17 -10.57
N ILE A 137 -3.20 -0.55 -9.42
CA ILE A 137 -4.18 -1.05 -8.43
C ILE A 137 -5.45 -0.21 -8.59
N GLY A 138 -6.52 -0.85 -9.04
CA GLY A 138 -7.83 -0.23 -9.24
C GLY A 138 -8.47 0.25 -7.93
N GLY A 139 -9.33 1.25 -8.03
CA GLY A 139 -9.97 1.86 -6.85
C GLY A 139 -10.79 0.88 -6.01
N ASN A 140 -10.91 1.16 -4.72
CA ASN A 140 -11.57 0.32 -3.70
C ASN A 140 -10.98 -1.10 -3.59
N THR A 141 -9.75 -1.31 -4.02
CA THR A 141 -9.03 -2.56 -3.80
C THR A 141 -8.52 -2.62 -2.38
N VAL A 142 -8.67 -3.78 -1.75
CA VAL A 142 -8.05 -4.11 -0.46
C VAL A 142 -7.01 -5.19 -0.67
N ILE A 143 -5.80 -4.97 -0.14
CA ILE A 143 -4.70 -5.93 -0.14
C ILE A 143 -4.48 -6.40 1.29
N ASN A 144 -4.65 -7.69 1.51
CA ASN A 144 -4.60 -8.31 2.83
C ASN A 144 -3.18 -8.63 3.30
N PRO A 145 -2.99 -8.87 4.61
CA PRO A 145 -1.69 -9.17 5.19
C PRO A 145 -0.98 -10.33 4.50
N GLY A 146 0.32 -10.20 4.28
CA GLY A 146 1.18 -11.25 3.74
C GLY A 146 1.17 -11.40 2.22
N VAL A 147 0.39 -10.60 1.49
CA VAL A 147 0.27 -10.69 0.03
C VAL A 147 1.48 -10.10 -0.68
N ASN A 148 1.93 -10.80 -1.72
CA ASN A 148 2.93 -10.32 -2.67
C ASN A 148 2.31 -10.18 -4.07
N ILE A 149 2.37 -8.97 -4.64
CA ILE A 149 1.94 -8.69 -6.02
C ILE A 149 3.20 -8.49 -6.88
N GLY A 150 3.37 -9.31 -7.90
CA GLY A 150 4.50 -9.21 -8.84
C GLY A 150 4.44 -7.93 -9.67
N SER A 151 5.56 -7.57 -10.30
CA SER A 151 5.67 -6.37 -11.16
C SER A 151 4.75 -6.45 -12.38
N GLY A 152 4.35 -5.29 -12.91
CA GLY A 152 3.55 -5.18 -14.14
C GLY A 152 2.10 -5.64 -14.01
N CYS A 153 1.58 -5.80 -12.79
CA CYS A 153 0.22 -6.29 -12.57
C CYS A 153 -0.83 -5.19 -12.71
N VAL A 154 -2.01 -5.60 -13.15
CA VAL A 154 -3.24 -4.80 -13.12
C VAL A 154 -4.24 -5.47 -12.19
N ILE A 155 -4.61 -4.80 -11.10
CA ILE A 155 -5.65 -5.26 -10.18
C ILE A 155 -6.92 -4.46 -10.45
N GLY A 156 -7.99 -5.15 -10.82
CA GLY A 156 -9.28 -4.51 -11.11
C GLY A 156 -9.93 -3.90 -9.87
N SER A 157 -10.68 -2.80 -10.06
CA SER A 157 -11.36 -2.08 -8.98
C SER A 157 -12.29 -2.97 -8.16
N GLY A 158 -12.38 -2.71 -6.84
CA GLY A 158 -13.23 -3.47 -5.92
C GLY A 158 -12.70 -4.86 -5.55
N SER A 159 -11.44 -5.16 -5.87
CA SER A 159 -10.83 -6.46 -5.57
C SER A 159 -10.44 -6.60 -4.11
N ILE A 160 -10.57 -7.82 -3.57
CA ILE A 160 -10.00 -8.21 -2.26
C ILE A 160 -8.90 -9.22 -2.51
N VAL A 161 -7.64 -8.74 -2.43
CA VAL A 161 -6.46 -9.56 -2.72
C VAL A 161 -6.05 -10.32 -1.47
N THR A 162 -6.23 -11.63 -1.48
CA THR A 162 -5.98 -12.52 -0.33
C THR A 162 -4.88 -13.56 -0.58
N LYS A 163 -4.30 -13.54 -1.78
CA LYS A 163 -3.23 -14.46 -2.23
C LYS A 163 -2.28 -13.71 -3.16
N ASP A 164 -1.07 -14.21 -3.26
CA ASP A 164 -0.06 -13.69 -4.16
C ASP A 164 -0.53 -13.65 -5.62
N ILE A 165 -0.12 -12.59 -6.32
CA ILE A 165 -0.42 -12.37 -7.74
C ILE A 165 0.90 -12.43 -8.52
N PRO A 166 1.04 -13.34 -9.49
CA PRO A 166 2.25 -13.45 -10.29
C PRO A 166 2.45 -12.22 -11.21
N PRO A 167 3.69 -11.91 -11.61
CA PRO A 167 3.97 -10.74 -12.44
C PRO A 167 3.27 -10.78 -13.81
N ASP A 168 3.15 -9.60 -14.43
CA ASP A 168 2.55 -9.39 -15.75
C ASP A 168 1.13 -9.98 -15.86
N THR A 169 0.29 -9.75 -14.87
CA THR A 169 -1.02 -10.40 -14.73
C THR A 169 -2.14 -9.37 -14.54
N ILE A 170 -3.29 -9.65 -15.12
CA ILE A 170 -4.56 -8.99 -14.80
C ILE A 170 -5.31 -9.89 -13.80
N ALA A 171 -5.67 -9.33 -12.64
CA ALA A 171 -6.42 -10.03 -11.60
C ALA A 171 -7.54 -9.15 -11.05
N PHE A 172 -8.67 -9.72 -10.64
CA PHE A 172 -9.77 -8.98 -10.04
C PHE A 172 -10.75 -9.88 -9.28
N GLY A 173 -11.65 -9.26 -8.56
CA GLY A 173 -12.79 -9.88 -7.89
C GLY A 173 -12.64 -10.00 -6.37
N ASN A 174 -13.66 -10.58 -5.73
CA ASN A 174 -13.71 -10.87 -4.30
C ASN A 174 -14.12 -12.34 -4.08
N PRO A 175 -13.17 -13.24 -3.68
CA PRO A 175 -11.74 -12.97 -3.58
C PRO A 175 -11.09 -12.72 -4.95
N CYS A 176 -10.01 -11.92 -4.98
CA CYS A 176 -9.26 -11.60 -6.18
C CYS A 176 -8.64 -12.87 -6.78
N LYS A 177 -8.81 -13.05 -8.09
CA LYS A 177 -8.25 -14.17 -8.84
C LYS A 177 -7.57 -13.68 -10.10
N VAL A 178 -6.50 -14.35 -10.49
CA VAL A 178 -5.84 -14.15 -11.78
C VAL A 178 -6.86 -14.43 -12.90
N PHE A 179 -7.06 -13.44 -13.76
CA PHE A 179 -7.88 -13.55 -14.94
C PHE A 179 -7.06 -14.05 -16.14
N ARG A 180 -5.96 -13.33 -16.46
CA ARG A 180 -5.03 -13.71 -17.54
C ARG A 180 -3.69 -12.99 -17.39
N LYS A 181 -2.70 -13.44 -18.14
CA LYS A 181 -1.45 -12.70 -18.35
C LYS A 181 -1.66 -11.50 -19.28
N ILE A 182 -0.85 -10.48 -19.11
CA ILE A 182 -0.68 -9.38 -20.06
C ILE A 182 0.19 -9.89 -21.20
N THR A 183 -0.27 -9.71 -22.43
CA THR A 183 0.35 -10.27 -23.64
C THR A 183 1.01 -9.20 -24.50
N ASP A 184 1.80 -9.62 -25.49
CA ASP A 184 2.35 -8.71 -26.48
C ASP A 184 1.28 -8.04 -27.35
N ASP A 185 0.12 -8.67 -27.51
CA ASP A 185 -1.00 -8.05 -28.24
C ASP A 185 -1.61 -6.90 -27.45
N ASP A 186 -1.69 -7.00 -26.12
CA ASP A 186 -2.06 -5.86 -25.25
C ASP A 186 -1.08 -4.68 -25.45
N ARG A 187 0.23 -4.97 -25.44
CA ARG A 187 1.28 -3.97 -25.63
C ARG A 187 1.20 -3.31 -27.02
N LYS A 188 1.04 -4.11 -28.08
CA LYS A 188 0.86 -3.61 -29.47
C LYS A 188 -0.39 -2.74 -29.61
N TYR A 189 -1.50 -3.16 -29.03
CA TYR A 189 -2.75 -2.40 -29.05
C TYR A 189 -2.57 -1.01 -28.45
N TRP A 190 -2.03 -0.91 -27.23
CA TRP A 190 -1.84 0.37 -26.56
C TRP A 190 -0.77 1.22 -27.23
N LYS A 191 0.33 0.63 -27.70
CA LYS A 191 1.33 1.36 -28.47
C LYS A 191 0.73 2.06 -29.69
N LYS A 192 -0.09 1.34 -30.47
CA LYS A 192 -0.82 1.91 -31.61
C LYS A 192 -1.74 3.08 -31.20
N LYS A 193 -2.43 2.96 -30.07
CA LYS A 193 -3.29 4.04 -29.55
C LYS A 193 -2.49 5.29 -29.19
N ILE A 194 -1.34 5.13 -28.56
CA ILE A 194 -0.44 6.23 -28.19
C ILE A 194 0.13 6.90 -29.47
N GLU A 195 0.53 6.11 -30.46
CA GLU A 195 1.01 6.65 -31.75
C GLU A 195 -0.05 7.47 -32.48
N LEU A 196 -1.32 7.05 -32.41
CA LEU A 196 -2.43 7.81 -32.99
C LEU A 196 -2.66 9.15 -32.26
N TYR A 197 -2.62 9.13 -30.93
CA TYR A 197 -2.77 10.36 -30.11
C TYR A 197 -1.71 11.43 -30.43
N HIS A 198 -0.47 11.02 -30.71
CA HIS A 198 0.62 11.96 -31.05
C HIS A 198 0.59 12.45 -32.51
N ARG A 199 -0.32 11.96 -33.36
CA ARG A 199 -0.48 12.41 -34.75
C ARG A 199 -1.56 13.47 -34.91
N GLU A 200 -2.40 13.67 -33.90
CA GLU A 200 -3.41 14.74 -33.80
C GLU A 200 -2.81 16.02 -33.19
#